data_28d8f9f7546a2084452c48cb7f0415a1
#
_entry.id   28d8f9f7546a2084452c48cb7f0415a1
#
_cell.length_a   1.000
_cell.length_b   1.000
_cell.length_c   1.000
_cell.angle_alpha   90.00
_cell.angle_beta   90.00
_cell.angle_gamma   90.00
#
_symmetry.space_group_name_H-M   'P 1'
#
loop_
_entity.id
_entity.type
_entity.pdbx_description
1 polymer ?
#
loop_
_entity_poly.entity_id
_entity_poly.type
_entity_poly.pdbx_seq_one_letter_code
_entity_poly.pdbx_strand_id
1 'polypeptide(L)'
;MTTIAIIGTGNVGNAIGSSAAKAGYDVVFAGRDADKARAVAAAAGARTAATAREAVAGADIVVLAVPYTSIAEVAAEIAPVAAGKIVIDPTNPLKPDYSGLSTGRDSSAAEELARLLPESKVVKAFNTVFAGNAADPRALGFQLDSLFATDDETAKDAVCGLSGSIGFRPIHVGPLAAARELEAMAWLNIRLQLISNGNWNTAFALVSPPEAALTHGK
;
A
#
# COMPACT_ATOMS: atom_id res chain seq x y z
N MET A 1 12.74 -7.48 15.25
CA MET A 1 11.30 -7.18 15.05
C MET A 1 11.23 -6.18 13.92
N THR A 2 10.46 -6.43 12.88
CA THR A 2 10.39 -5.53 11.72
C THR A 2 9.58 -4.29 12.08
N THR A 3 10.15 -3.12 11.81
CA THR A 3 9.50 -1.82 12.03
C THR A 3 8.88 -1.30 10.74
N ILE A 4 7.61 -0.88 10.80
CA ILE A 4 6.86 -0.36 9.67
C ILE A 4 6.49 1.10 9.94
N ALA A 5 6.95 2.01 9.08
CA ALA A 5 6.50 3.40 9.07
C ALA A 5 5.27 3.56 8.18
N ILE A 6 4.18 4.09 8.72
CA ILE A 6 2.98 4.44 7.99
C ILE A 6 2.93 5.96 7.83
N ILE A 7 3.16 6.42 6.63
CA ILE A 7 3.11 7.85 6.29
C ILE A 7 1.73 8.17 5.73
N GLY A 8 0.94 8.87 6.54
CA GLY A 8 -0.46 9.16 6.26
C GLY A 8 -1.42 8.39 7.17
N THR A 9 -2.30 9.14 7.85
CA THR A 9 -3.27 8.65 8.83
C THR A 9 -4.72 8.68 8.28
N GLY A 10 -4.83 8.54 6.96
CA GLY A 10 -6.11 8.34 6.27
C GLY A 10 -6.65 6.92 6.45
N ASN A 11 -7.77 6.62 5.79
CA ASN A 11 -8.43 5.32 5.92
C ASN A 11 -7.51 4.14 5.54
N VAL A 12 -6.74 4.26 4.45
CA VAL A 12 -5.83 3.21 3.97
C VAL A 12 -4.66 3.03 4.94
N GLY A 13 -3.99 4.11 5.35
CA GLY A 13 -2.86 4.04 6.28
C GLY A 13 -3.28 3.49 7.64
N ASN A 14 -4.44 3.93 8.15
CA ASN A 14 -5.00 3.39 9.40
C ASN A 14 -5.30 1.89 9.28
N ALA A 15 -5.97 1.45 8.21
CA ALA A 15 -6.32 0.04 8.01
C ALA A 15 -5.05 -0.85 7.96
N ILE A 16 -4.08 -0.51 7.11
CA ILE A 16 -2.84 -1.29 6.96
C ILE A 16 -2.02 -1.26 8.27
N GLY A 17 -1.81 -0.08 8.86
CA GLY A 17 -0.99 0.07 10.06
C GLY A 17 -1.60 -0.61 11.27
N SER A 18 -2.92 -0.50 11.48
CA SER A 18 -3.61 -1.19 12.59
C SER A 18 -3.58 -2.70 12.41
N SER A 19 -3.75 -3.21 11.18
CA SER A 19 -3.64 -4.65 10.90
C SER A 19 -2.21 -5.15 11.10
N ALA A 20 -1.19 -4.38 10.70
CA ALA A 20 0.21 -4.71 10.92
C ALA A 20 0.56 -4.73 12.43
N ALA A 21 0.10 -3.75 13.20
CA ALA A 21 0.29 -3.74 14.67
C ALA A 21 -0.35 -4.96 15.35
N LYS A 22 -1.57 -5.33 14.95
CA LYS A 22 -2.26 -6.55 15.44
C LYS A 22 -1.50 -7.83 15.06
N ALA A 23 -0.83 -7.84 13.91
CA ALA A 23 0.00 -8.96 13.45
C ALA A 23 1.38 -9.02 14.13
N GLY A 24 1.70 -8.07 15.04
CA GLY A 24 2.92 -8.08 15.84
C GLY A 24 4.09 -7.29 15.25
N TYR A 25 3.88 -6.46 14.25
CA TYR A 25 4.90 -5.51 13.77
C TYR A 25 5.02 -4.31 14.71
N ASP A 26 6.23 -3.73 14.78
CA ASP A 26 6.45 -2.44 15.42
C ASP A 26 6.04 -1.33 14.44
N VAL A 27 4.92 -0.65 14.72
CA VAL A 27 4.34 0.33 13.80
C VAL A 27 4.55 1.74 14.30
N VAL A 28 4.99 2.64 13.40
CA VAL A 28 5.16 4.08 13.66
C VAL A 28 4.33 4.86 12.66
N PHE A 29 3.36 5.63 13.14
CA PHE A 29 2.57 6.52 12.30
C PHE A 29 3.19 7.92 12.23
N ALA A 30 3.15 8.53 11.04
CA ALA A 30 3.40 9.95 10.84
C ALA A 30 2.35 10.54 9.90
N GLY A 31 1.96 11.79 10.13
CA GLY A 31 0.97 12.48 9.32
C GLY A 31 1.01 13.98 9.53
N ARG A 32 0.45 14.76 8.61
CA ARG A 32 0.40 16.24 8.69
C ARG A 32 -0.35 16.75 9.91
N ASP A 33 -1.36 16.01 10.35
CA ASP A 33 -2.14 16.28 11.56
C ASP A 33 -1.60 15.39 12.69
N ALA A 34 -0.84 15.98 13.60
CA ALA A 34 -0.20 15.29 14.70
C ALA A 34 -1.20 14.73 15.73
N ASP A 35 -2.34 15.40 15.96
CA ASP A 35 -3.36 14.92 16.88
C ASP A 35 -4.05 13.69 16.33
N LYS A 36 -4.40 13.72 15.04
CA LYS A 36 -4.94 12.56 14.34
C LYS A 36 -3.95 11.40 14.31
N ALA A 37 -2.66 11.67 14.08
CA ALA A 37 -1.63 10.63 14.09
C ALA A 37 -1.53 9.97 15.47
N ARG A 38 -1.54 10.73 16.55
CA ARG A 38 -1.56 10.21 17.93
C ARG A 38 -2.80 9.38 18.22
N ALA A 39 -3.98 9.86 17.81
CA ALA A 39 -5.24 9.14 18.03
C ALA A 39 -5.25 7.77 17.32
N VAL A 40 -4.84 7.74 16.03
CA VAL A 40 -4.74 6.50 15.24
C VAL A 40 -3.72 5.53 15.84
N ALA A 41 -2.54 6.02 16.20
CA ALA A 41 -1.49 5.20 16.80
C ALA A 41 -1.93 4.61 18.16
N ALA A 42 -2.55 5.42 19.01
CA ALA A 42 -3.04 4.97 20.31
C ALA A 42 -4.10 3.86 20.17
N ALA A 43 -5.04 4.02 19.21
CA ALA A 43 -6.06 3.01 18.92
C ALA A 43 -5.46 1.70 18.37
N ALA A 44 -4.34 1.76 17.66
CA ALA A 44 -3.64 0.62 17.09
C ALA A 44 -2.61 -0.01 18.05
N GLY A 45 -2.33 0.58 19.22
CA GLY A 45 -1.22 0.18 20.08
C GLY A 45 0.16 0.43 19.46
N ALA A 46 0.27 1.46 18.61
CA ALA A 46 1.44 1.81 17.84
C ALA A 46 2.09 3.12 18.33
N ARG A 47 3.25 3.45 17.79
CA ARG A 47 3.99 4.68 18.08
C ARG A 47 3.68 5.78 17.07
N THR A 48 4.10 7.01 17.37
CA THR A 48 4.08 8.13 16.42
C THR A 48 5.46 8.76 16.28
N ALA A 49 5.73 9.37 15.13
CA ALA A 49 6.84 10.28 14.92
C ALA A 49 6.31 11.66 14.52
N ALA A 50 7.10 12.71 14.75
CA ALA A 50 6.68 14.08 14.46
C ALA A 50 6.70 14.38 12.94
N THR A 51 7.59 13.73 12.20
CA THR A 51 7.77 13.92 10.76
C THR A 51 7.82 12.58 10.03
N ALA A 52 7.57 12.59 8.71
CA ALA A 52 7.73 11.40 7.87
C ALA A 52 9.20 10.94 7.89
N ARG A 53 10.14 11.86 7.83
CA ARG A 53 11.57 11.56 7.91
C ARG A 53 11.96 10.81 9.19
N GLU A 54 11.47 11.25 10.35
CA GLU A 54 11.73 10.57 11.63
C GLU A 54 11.14 9.16 11.65
N ALA A 55 9.91 8.97 11.17
CA ALA A 55 9.27 7.67 11.09
C ALA A 55 10.07 6.71 10.20
N VAL A 56 10.50 7.19 9.03
CA VAL A 56 11.23 6.39 8.02
C VAL A 56 12.65 6.06 8.49
N ALA A 57 13.34 6.95 9.20
CA ALA A 57 14.73 6.73 9.61
C ALA A 57 14.91 5.41 10.38
N GLY A 58 13.97 5.05 11.26
CA GLY A 58 14.01 3.83 12.07
C GLY A 58 13.26 2.63 11.49
N ALA A 59 12.67 2.73 10.29
CA ALA A 59 11.84 1.69 9.73
C ALA A 59 12.59 0.78 8.74
N ASP A 60 12.13 -0.46 8.61
CA ASP A 60 12.55 -1.42 7.57
C ASP A 60 11.64 -1.30 6.35
N ILE A 61 10.34 -1.12 6.58
CA ILE A 61 9.29 -1.00 5.57
C ILE A 61 8.59 0.34 5.76
N VAL A 62 8.29 1.03 4.68
CA VAL A 62 7.57 2.30 4.64
C VAL A 62 6.30 2.14 3.80
N VAL A 63 5.16 2.56 4.30
CA VAL A 63 3.90 2.62 3.53
C VAL A 63 3.52 4.07 3.32
N LEU A 64 3.52 4.53 2.06
CA LEU A 64 3.18 5.91 1.68
C LEU A 64 1.68 6.08 1.44
N ALA A 65 0.89 6.00 2.50
CA ALA A 65 -0.58 6.09 2.45
C ALA A 65 -1.08 7.55 2.43
N VAL A 66 -0.53 8.35 1.53
CA VAL A 66 -0.88 9.76 1.28
C VAL A 66 -1.58 9.92 -0.07
N PRO A 67 -2.28 11.03 -0.35
CA PRO A 67 -2.77 11.30 -1.69
C PRO A 67 -1.64 11.29 -2.73
N TYR A 68 -1.91 10.77 -3.94
CA TYR A 68 -0.93 10.75 -5.02
C TYR A 68 -0.28 12.12 -5.25
N THR A 69 -1.06 13.20 -5.19
CA THR A 69 -0.58 14.59 -5.36
C THR A 69 0.45 15.04 -4.30
N SER A 70 0.56 14.32 -3.19
CA SER A 70 1.54 14.60 -2.11
C SER A 70 2.78 13.71 -2.19
N ILE A 71 2.83 12.73 -3.11
CA ILE A 71 3.92 11.74 -3.20
C ILE A 71 5.27 12.42 -3.43
N ALA A 72 5.35 13.39 -4.34
CA ALA A 72 6.62 14.06 -4.66
C ALA A 72 7.18 14.83 -3.46
N GLU A 73 6.33 15.52 -2.71
CA GLU A 73 6.71 16.26 -1.49
C GLU A 73 7.22 15.30 -0.41
N VAL A 74 6.46 14.23 -0.14
CA VAL A 74 6.84 13.24 0.88
C VAL A 74 8.11 12.48 0.46
N ALA A 75 8.23 12.11 -0.81
CA ALA A 75 9.44 11.46 -1.32
C ALA A 75 10.69 12.35 -1.12
N ALA A 76 10.59 13.65 -1.40
CA ALA A 76 11.69 14.58 -1.16
C ALA A 76 12.06 14.68 0.33
N GLU A 77 11.06 14.67 1.24
CA GLU A 77 11.30 14.69 2.69
C GLU A 77 12.05 13.43 3.17
N ILE A 78 11.65 12.25 2.68
CA ILE A 78 12.19 10.97 3.18
C ILE A 78 13.43 10.48 2.41
N ALA A 79 13.72 10.97 1.21
CA ALA A 79 14.84 10.53 0.37
C ALA A 79 16.18 10.41 1.14
N PRO A 80 16.56 11.36 2.03
CA PRO A 80 17.82 11.25 2.75
C PRO A 80 17.95 10.06 3.71
N VAL A 81 16.84 9.40 4.04
CA VAL A 81 16.77 8.29 5.02
C VAL A 81 16.10 7.03 4.46
N ALA A 82 15.67 7.04 3.20
CA ALA A 82 14.93 5.95 2.57
C ALA A 82 15.83 4.94 1.82
N ALA A 83 17.12 5.24 1.64
CA ALA A 83 18.05 4.36 0.93
C ALA A 83 18.03 2.92 1.51
N GLY A 84 17.91 1.93 0.63
CA GLY A 84 17.87 0.51 0.96
C GLY A 84 16.56 0.01 1.61
N LYS A 85 15.63 0.90 1.93
CA LYS A 85 14.36 0.54 2.56
C LYS A 85 13.33 0.08 1.53
N ILE A 86 12.39 -0.75 1.99
CA ILE A 86 11.23 -1.15 1.20
C ILE A 86 10.18 -0.04 1.31
N VAL A 87 9.76 0.52 0.17
CA VAL A 87 8.77 1.60 0.12
C VAL A 87 7.54 1.11 -0.64
N ILE A 88 6.45 0.89 0.07
CA ILE A 88 5.17 0.44 -0.45
C ILE A 88 4.34 1.65 -0.88
N ASP A 89 3.89 1.65 -2.12
CA ASP A 89 2.97 2.62 -2.70
C ASP A 89 1.55 2.03 -2.83
N PRO A 90 0.60 2.39 -1.96
CA PRO A 90 -0.81 2.02 -2.09
C PRO A 90 -1.64 3.05 -2.83
N THR A 91 -1.04 4.05 -3.47
CA THR A 91 -1.78 5.15 -4.08
C THR A 91 -2.38 4.77 -5.43
N ASN A 92 -3.39 5.54 -5.83
CA ASN A 92 -3.93 5.51 -7.18
C ASN A 92 -3.88 6.93 -7.74
N PRO A 93 -3.25 7.15 -8.91
CA PRO A 93 -3.07 8.47 -9.50
C PRO A 93 -4.34 8.93 -10.22
N LEU A 94 -5.41 9.17 -9.45
CA LEU A 94 -6.69 9.60 -9.99
C LEU A 94 -6.65 11.08 -10.37
N LYS A 95 -7.29 11.42 -11.48
CA LYS A 95 -7.58 12.82 -11.82
C LYS A 95 -8.53 13.43 -10.79
N PRO A 96 -8.43 14.75 -10.50
CA PRO A 96 -9.28 15.41 -9.52
C PRO A 96 -10.79 15.30 -9.80
N ASP A 97 -11.16 15.19 -11.06
CA ASP A 97 -12.56 15.04 -11.51
C ASP A 97 -13.03 13.58 -11.60
N TYR A 98 -12.19 12.64 -11.20
CA TYR A 98 -12.45 11.20 -11.32
C TYR A 98 -12.75 10.74 -12.76
N SER A 99 -12.22 11.41 -13.79
CA SER A 99 -12.40 11.00 -15.19
C SER A 99 -11.44 9.90 -15.64
N GLY A 100 -10.45 9.55 -14.83
CA GLY A 100 -9.44 8.55 -15.16
C GLY A 100 -8.20 8.66 -14.29
N LEU A 101 -7.13 8.02 -14.75
CA LEU A 101 -5.79 8.13 -14.16
C LEU A 101 -5.07 9.38 -14.67
N SER A 102 -4.26 10.00 -13.83
CA SER A 102 -3.39 11.14 -14.16
C SER A 102 -2.12 10.72 -14.88
N THR A 103 -1.63 9.50 -14.60
CA THR A 103 -0.49 8.91 -15.29
C THR A 103 -0.87 8.47 -16.69
N GLY A 104 0.08 8.55 -17.62
CA GLY A 104 -0.08 7.99 -18.97
C GLY A 104 -0.11 6.44 -18.93
N ARG A 105 -0.36 5.84 -20.12
CA ARG A 105 -0.35 4.37 -20.23
C ARG A 105 1.04 3.76 -20.08
N ASP A 106 2.08 4.56 -20.24
CA ASP A 106 3.48 4.14 -20.25
C ASP A 106 4.19 4.35 -18.89
N SER A 107 3.43 4.74 -17.86
CA SER A 107 3.94 4.97 -16.51
C SER A 107 2.88 4.68 -15.46
N SER A 108 3.31 4.56 -14.21
CA SER A 108 2.48 4.41 -13.01
C SER A 108 3.00 5.33 -11.90
N ALA A 109 2.16 5.58 -10.88
CA ALA A 109 2.58 6.31 -9.69
C ALA A 109 3.78 5.63 -8.99
N ALA A 110 3.79 4.29 -8.97
CA ALA A 110 4.90 3.54 -8.39
C ALA A 110 6.21 3.70 -9.16
N GLU A 111 6.18 3.72 -10.50
CA GLU A 111 7.36 4.00 -11.33
C GLU A 111 7.84 5.45 -11.17
N GLU A 112 6.93 6.40 -10.98
CA GLU A 112 7.28 7.79 -10.66
C GLU A 112 7.94 7.89 -9.29
N LEU A 113 7.40 7.20 -8.28
CA LEU A 113 7.99 7.11 -6.95
C LEU A 113 9.40 6.48 -6.99
N ALA A 114 9.60 5.42 -7.77
CA ALA A 114 10.91 4.79 -7.91
C ALA A 114 11.95 5.74 -8.51
N ARG A 115 11.55 6.63 -9.42
CA ARG A 115 12.45 7.68 -9.94
C ARG A 115 12.79 8.76 -8.89
N LEU A 116 11.88 9.04 -7.95
CA LEU A 116 12.11 9.98 -6.85
C LEU A 116 12.94 9.36 -5.71
N LEU A 117 12.90 8.04 -5.56
CA LEU A 117 13.62 7.29 -4.52
C LEU A 117 14.48 6.17 -5.15
N PRO A 118 15.49 6.49 -5.96
CA PRO A 118 16.22 5.51 -6.78
C PRO A 118 17.03 4.50 -5.96
N GLU A 119 17.33 4.80 -4.69
CA GLU A 119 18.04 3.90 -3.79
C GLU A 119 17.11 3.05 -2.91
N SER A 120 15.79 3.21 -3.05
CA SER A 120 14.78 2.44 -2.31
C SER A 120 14.25 1.29 -3.14
N LYS A 121 13.71 0.27 -2.45
CA LYS A 121 13.06 -0.89 -3.06
C LYS A 121 11.57 -0.61 -3.14
N VAL A 122 11.11 -0.06 -4.25
CA VAL A 122 9.70 0.34 -4.41
C VAL A 122 8.83 -0.87 -4.73
N VAL A 123 7.68 -0.93 -4.08
CA VAL A 123 6.64 -1.96 -4.29
C VAL A 123 5.30 -1.28 -4.47
N LYS A 124 4.59 -1.61 -5.54
CA LYS A 124 3.16 -1.31 -5.67
C LYS A 124 2.37 -2.37 -4.95
N ALA A 125 1.62 -2.00 -3.91
CA ALA A 125 0.76 -2.96 -3.20
C ALA A 125 -0.42 -2.26 -2.50
N PHE A 126 -1.47 -3.03 -2.19
CA PHE A 126 -2.68 -2.59 -1.48
C PHE A 126 -3.54 -1.53 -2.20
N ASN A 127 -3.17 -1.09 -3.39
CA ASN A 127 -3.89 -0.07 -4.14
C ASN A 127 -5.22 -0.57 -4.74
N THR A 128 -5.37 -1.89 -4.94
CA THR A 128 -6.56 -2.52 -5.50
C THR A 128 -7.63 -2.84 -4.46
N VAL A 129 -7.34 -2.59 -3.17
CA VAL A 129 -8.20 -2.92 -2.04
C VAL A 129 -8.75 -1.66 -1.39
N PHE A 130 -10.06 -1.57 -1.19
CA PHE A 130 -10.65 -0.47 -0.42
C PHE A 130 -10.30 -0.59 1.07
N ALA A 131 -10.25 0.55 1.75
CA ALA A 131 -9.79 0.62 3.14
C ALA A 131 -10.59 -0.26 4.11
N GLY A 132 -11.91 -0.40 3.92
CA GLY A 132 -12.74 -1.32 4.70
C GLY A 132 -12.29 -2.77 4.57
N ASN A 133 -12.02 -3.21 3.34
CA ASN A 133 -11.51 -4.55 3.05
C ASN A 133 -10.04 -4.73 3.49
N ALA A 134 -9.26 -3.64 3.53
CA ALA A 134 -7.90 -3.67 4.05
C ALA A 134 -7.86 -3.84 5.59
N ALA A 135 -8.89 -3.35 6.28
CA ALA A 135 -9.05 -3.54 7.73
C ALA A 135 -9.50 -4.97 8.11
N ASP A 136 -10.27 -5.62 7.23
CA ASP A 136 -10.71 -7.01 7.38
C ASP A 136 -10.69 -7.72 6.02
N PRO A 137 -9.59 -8.39 5.64
CA PRO A 137 -9.46 -9.11 4.37
C PRO A 137 -10.38 -10.31 4.21
N ARG A 138 -11.23 -10.62 5.19
CA ARG A 138 -12.22 -11.70 5.14
C ARG A 138 -13.67 -11.21 5.24
N ALA A 139 -13.89 -9.91 5.29
CA ALA A 139 -15.22 -9.29 5.43
C ALA A 139 -16.22 -9.73 4.34
N LEU A 140 -15.76 -10.15 3.17
CA LEU A 140 -16.60 -10.62 2.07
C LEU A 140 -16.86 -12.14 2.09
N GLY A 141 -16.48 -12.86 3.16
CA GLY A 141 -16.71 -14.29 3.33
C GLY A 141 -15.63 -15.19 2.70
N PHE A 142 -14.59 -14.62 2.09
CA PHE A 142 -13.42 -15.33 1.57
C PHE A 142 -12.16 -14.48 1.76
N GLN A 143 -11.01 -15.11 1.63
CA GLN A 143 -9.72 -14.40 1.77
C GLN A 143 -9.46 -13.56 0.50
N LEU A 144 -9.31 -12.25 0.68
CA LEU A 144 -9.02 -11.31 -0.40
C LEU A 144 -7.56 -11.40 -0.85
N ASP A 145 -7.33 -11.02 -2.11
CA ASP A 145 -6.00 -10.95 -2.70
C ASP A 145 -5.34 -9.60 -2.42
N SER A 146 -4.05 -9.64 -2.07
CA SER A 146 -3.16 -8.50 -2.14
C SER A 146 -2.25 -8.69 -3.36
N LEU A 147 -2.63 -8.06 -4.47
CA LEU A 147 -1.83 -8.04 -5.69
C LEU A 147 -0.70 -7.02 -5.51
N PHE A 148 0.54 -7.39 -5.86
CA PHE A 148 1.67 -6.47 -5.73
C PHE A 148 2.73 -6.69 -6.81
N ALA A 149 3.49 -5.63 -7.14
CA ALA A 149 4.52 -5.59 -8.16
C ALA A 149 5.81 -4.96 -7.62
N THR A 150 6.96 -5.56 -7.92
CA THR A 150 8.29 -5.03 -7.55
C THR A 150 9.37 -5.72 -8.37
N ASP A 151 10.51 -5.03 -8.54
CA ASP A 151 11.73 -5.58 -9.19
C ASP A 151 12.70 -6.22 -8.18
N ASP A 152 12.48 -6.05 -6.86
CA ASP A 152 13.42 -6.49 -5.81
C ASP A 152 12.89 -7.74 -5.09
N GLU A 153 13.66 -8.85 -5.11
CA GLU A 153 13.28 -10.13 -4.48
C GLU A 153 13.15 -10.03 -2.96
N THR A 154 14.00 -9.22 -2.28
CA THR A 154 13.86 -9.06 -0.82
C THR A 154 12.62 -8.27 -0.44
N ALA A 155 12.24 -7.29 -1.25
CA ALA A 155 10.99 -6.55 -1.08
C ALA A 155 9.78 -7.44 -1.38
N LYS A 156 9.86 -8.30 -2.39
CA LYS A 156 8.83 -9.30 -2.70
C LYS A 156 8.56 -10.20 -1.49
N ASP A 157 9.60 -10.80 -0.90
CA ASP A 157 9.44 -11.69 0.26
C ASP A 157 8.86 -10.96 1.47
N ALA A 158 9.34 -9.74 1.74
CA ALA A 158 8.84 -8.94 2.85
C ALA A 158 7.36 -8.54 2.69
N VAL A 159 6.94 -8.17 1.46
CA VAL A 159 5.54 -7.80 1.19
C VAL A 159 4.64 -9.03 1.15
N CYS A 160 5.12 -10.19 0.66
CA CYS A 160 4.44 -11.48 0.82
C CYS A 160 4.16 -11.77 2.31
N GLY A 161 5.19 -11.68 3.15
CA GLY A 161 5.08 -11.91 4.60
C GLY A 161 4.10 -10.94 5.26
N LEU A 162 4.24 -9.63 4.98
CA LEU A 162 3.33 -8.61 5.53
C LEU A 162 1.88 -8.86 5.09
N SER A 163 1.63 -9.04 3.79
CA SER A 163 0.28 -9.26 3.25
C SER A 163 -0.37 -10.50 3.86
N GLY A 164 0.39 -11.61 3.97
CA GLY A 164 -0.10 -12.85 4.58
C GLY A 164 -0.43 -12.68 6.06
N SER A 165 0.43 -12.01 6.83
CA SER A 165 0.27 -11.81 8.28
C SER A 165 -0.92 -10.91 8.63
N ILE A 166 -1.28 -9.97 7.75
CA ILE A 166 -2.48 -9.12 7.93
C ILE A 166 -3.75 -9.72 7.30
N GLY A 167 -3.68 -10.97 6.80
CA GLY A 167 -4.85 -11.77 6.43
C GLY A 167 -5.14 -11.88 4.94
N PHE A 168 -4.36 -11.29 4.05
CA PHE A 168 -4.52 -11.42 2.60
C PHE A 168 -3.87 -12.69 2.04
N ARG A 169 -4.30 -13.10 0.84
CA ARG A 169 -3.53 -13.98 -0.04
C ARG A 169 -2.60 -13.11 -0.90
N PRO A 170 -1.27 -13.12 -0.65
CA PRO A 170 -0.34 -12.32 -1.45
C PRO A 170 -0.16 -12.93 -2.85
N ILE A 171 -0.20 -12.08 -3.88
CA ILE A 171 0.04 -12.49 -5.27
C ILE A 171 1.01 -11.50 -5.92
N HIS A 172 2.23 -11.94 -6.17
CA HIS A 172 3.20 -11.17 -6.94
C HIS A 172 2.84 -11.22 -8.43
N VAL A 173 2.62 -10.06 -9.05
CA VAL A 173 2.17 -9.96 -10.45
C VAL A 173 3.30 -9.62 -11.43
N GLY A 174 4.54 -9.55 -10.96
CA GLY A 174 5.70 -9.30 -11.80
C GLY A 174 6.47 -8.03 -11.44
N PRO A 175 7.25 -7.49 -12.41
CA PRO A 175 8.10 -6.32 -12.20
C PRO A 175 7.29 -5.08 -11.84
N LEU A 176 7.97 -4.03 -11.32
CA LEU A 176 7.30 -2.78 -10.90
C LEU A 176 6.47 -2.15 -12.02
N ALA A 177 6.83 -2.34 -13.28
CA ALA A 177 6.05 -1.90 -14.44
C ALA A 177 4.60 -2.45 -14.45
N ALA A 178 4.32 -3.62 -13.83
CA ALA A 178 2.98 -4.17 -13.70
C ALA A 178 2.09 -3.34 -12.72
N ALA A 179 2.65 -2.33 -12.06
CA ALA A 179 1.88 -1.34 -11.32
C ALA A 179 0.87 -0.60 -12.22
N ARG A 180 1.13 -0.48 -13.51
CA ARG A 180 0.23 0.12 -14.49
C ARG A 180 -1.11 -0.62 -14.55
N GLU A 181 -1.05 -1.95 -14.59
CA GLU A 181 -2.23 -2.81 -14.59
C GLU A 181 -2.95 -2.77 -13.24
N LEU A 182 -2.21 -2.73 -12.13
CA LEU A 182 -2.79 -2.64 -10.79
C LEU A 182 -3.52 -1.30 -10.58
N GLU A 183 -2.99 -0.19 -11.08
CA GLU A 183 -3.64 1.12 -11.03
C GLU A 183 -4.86 1.18 -11.94
N ALA A 184 -4.79 0.59 -13.14
CA ALA A 184 -5.94 0.49 -14.03
C ALA A 184 -7.07 -0.38 -13.43
N MET A 185 -6.72 -1.50 -12.76
CA MET A 185 -7.65 -2.37 -12.06
C MET A 185 -8.32 -1.65 -10.87
N ALA A 186 -7.54 -0.92 -10.09
CA ALA A 186 -8.07 -0.09 -9.00
C ALA A 186 -9.03 0.98 -9.54
N TRP A 187 -8.63 1.66 -10.63
CA TRP A 187 -9.52 2.63 -11.29
C TRP A 187 -10.82 1.99 -11.77
N LEU A 188 -10.77 0.80 -12.35
CA LEU A 188 -11.98 0.09 -12.77
C LEU A 188 -12.90 -0.16 -11.58
N ASN A 189 -12.38 -0.62 -10.44
CA ASN A 189 -13.18 -0.85 -9.24
C ASN A 189 -13.79 0.45 -8.70
N ILE A 190 -13.00 1.52 -8.63
CA ILE A 190 -13.47 2.87 -8.22
C ILE A 190 -14.59 3.35 -9.15
N ARG A 191 -14.42 3.23 -10.48
CA ARG A 191 -15.43 3.61 -11.46
C ARG A 191 -16.73 2.84 -11.28
N LEU A 192 -16.67 1.54 -10.98
CA LEU A 192 -17.86 0.74 -10.67
C LEU A 192 -18.60 1.29 -9.46
N GLN A 193 -17.91 1.73 -8.40
CA GLN A 193 -18.57 2.37 -7.25
C GLN A 193 -19.25 3.68 -7.64
N LEU A 194 -18.60 4.50 -8.46
CA LEU A 194 -19.14 5.80 -8.88
C LEU A 194 -20.41 5.66 -9.71
N ILE A 195 -20.48 4.70 -10.65
CA ILE A 195 -21.65 4.51 -11.54
C ILE A 195 -22.78 3.75 -10.87
N SER A 196 -22.51 2.92 -9.86
CA SER A 196 -23.51 2.11 -9.17
C SER A 196 -23.98 2.70 -7.83
N ASN A 197 -23.47 3.87 -7.45
CA ASN A 197 -23.62 4.42 -6.11
C ASN A 197 -23.28 3.40 -5.01
N GLY A 198 -22.14 2.71 -5.21
CA GLY A 198 -21.72 1.56 -4.42
C GLY A 198 -21.28 1.93 -3.00
N ASN A 199 -21.10 0.93 -2.19
CA ASN A 199 -20.75 1.05 -0.77
C ASN A 199 -19.24 0.91 -0.48
N TRP A 200 -18.40 0.93 -1.52
CA TRP A 200 -16.93 0.90 -1.42
C TRP A 200 -16.36 -0.33 -0.69
N ASN A 201 -17.02 -1.47 -0.80
CA ASN A 201 -16.58 -2.73 -0.20
C ASN A 201 -16.40 -3.88 -1.22
N THR A 202 -16.39 -3.59 -2.51
CA THR A 202 -16.11 -4.60 -3.55
C THR A 202 -14.61 -4.91 -3.62
N ALA A 203 -14.29 -6.08 -4.15
CA ALA A 203 -12.90 -6.50 -4.42
C ALA A 203 -12.84 -7.31 -5.71
N PHE A 204 -11.67 -7.30 -6.36
CA PHE A 204 -11.31 -8.30 -7.35
C PHE A 204 -10.65 -9.49 -6.66
N ALA A 205 -10.92 -10.69 -7.13
CA ALA A 205 -10.27 -11.89 -6.65
C ALA A 205 -9.86 -12.75 -7.83
N LEU A 206 -8.68 -13.35 -7.77
CA LEU A 206 -8.23 -14.33 -8.73
C LEU A 206 -8.79 -15.70 -8.32
N VAL A 207 -9.79 -16.16 -9.03
CA VAL A 207 -10.42 -17.47 -8.79
C VAL A 207 -9.74 -18.52 -9.66
N SER A 208 -9.23 -19.58 -9.01
CA SER A 208 -8.66 -20.74 -9.70
C SER A 208 -9.20 -22.03 -9.07
N PRO A 209 -9.20 -23.17 -9.80
CA PRO A 209 -9.48 -24.46 -9.20
C PRO A 209 -8.55 -24.73 -8.01
N PRO A 210 -8.97 -25.49 -6.99
CA PRO A 210 -8.16 -25.77 -5.80
C PRO A 210 -6.76 -26.34 -6.09
N GLU A 211 -6.64 -27.14 -7.17
CA GLU A 211 -5.41 -27.78 -7.61
C GLU A 211 -4.47 -26.87 -8.43
N ALA A 212 -4.99 -25.74 -8.90
CA ALA A 212 -4.27 -24.76 -9.72
C ALA A 212 -3.91 -23.49 -8.93
N ALA A 213 -3.74 -23.60 -7.61
CA ALA A 213 -3.19 -22.48 -6.84
C ALA A 213 -1.89 -22.02 -7.51
N LEU A 214 -1.81 -20.72 -7.85
CA LEU A 214 -0.58 -20.10 -8.34
C LEU A 214 0.49 -20.27 -7.25
N THR A 215 1.10 -21.44 -7.23
CA THR A 215 2.29 -21.67 -6.42
C THR A 215 3.35 -20.74 -7.00
N HIS A 216 3.94 -19.92 -6.16
CA HIS A 216 5.09 -19.11 -6.53
C HIS A 216 6.08 -20.01 -7.26
N GLY A 217 6.31 -19.71 -8.56
CA GLY A 217 7.28 -20.46 -9.35
C GLY A 217 8.60 -20.51 -8.60
N LYS A 218 9.19 -21.71 -8.60
CA LYS A 218 10.52 -21.96 -8.05
C LYS A 218 11.55 -21.13 -8.78
#